data_cec5cbf75e9bfdd424dc855384023a61
#
_entry.id   cec5cbf75e9bfdd424dc855384023a61
#
_cell.length_a   1.000
_cell.length_b   1.000
_cell.length_c   1.000
_cell.angle_alpha   90.00
_cell.angle_beta   90.00
_cell.angle_gamma   90.00
#
_symmetry.space_group_name_H-M   'P 1'
#
loop_
_entity.id
_entity.type
_entity.pdbx_description
1 polymer ?
#
loop_
_entity_poly.entity_id
_entity_poly.type
_entity_poly.pdbx_seq_one_letter_code
_entity_poly.pdbx_strand_id
1 'polypeptide(L)'
;DYVAIVKDRSTLRQIAEAANALNSMVANNEGTSAEVLEAAEQRIYAIRQGKSAQGLHHITSVMHEVYDRLAELASSDSAVPGLSTGLPDVDTVISGLNKSDLILLAARPGMGKTSLALNILLYAGKHSGKACVFFSLEMSREQLAMRLLSNESFVDNKKLTTGSLTD
;
A
#
# COMPACT_ATOMS: atom_id res chain seq x y z
N ASP A 1 -24.22 -19.68 13.48
CA ASP A 1 -23.76 -18.74 14.51
C ASP A 1 -24.59 -17.46 14.45
N TYR A 2 -25.36 -17.19 15.51
CA TYR A 2 -26.32 -16.07 15.59
C TYR A 2 -25.65 -14.71 15.35
N VAL A 3 -24.41 -14.53 15.82
CA VAL A 3 -23.64 -13.28 15.68
C VAL A 3 -23.33 -13.00 14.20
N ALA A 4 -22.99 -14.02 13.43
CA ALA A 4 -22.73 -13.86 12.00
C ALA A 4 -24.00 -13.43 11.25
N ILE A 5 -25.14 -14.03 11.56
CA ILE A 5 -26.44 -13.70 10.96
C ILE A 5 -26.83 -12.24 11.30
N VAL A 6 -26.68 -11.83 12.56
CA VAL A 6 -26.99 -10.46 12.99
C VAL A 6 -26.09 -9.44 12.30
N LYS A 7 -24.77 -9.71 12.20
CA LYS A 7 -23.80 -8.85 11.48
C LYS A 7 -24.13 -8.75 10.00
N ASP A 8 -24.48 -9.85 9.36
CA ASP A 8 -24.85 -9.85 7.95
C ASP A 8 -26.11 -9.02 7.70
N ARG A 9 -27.16 -9.23 8.51
CA ARG A 9 -28.42 -8.46 8.42
C ARG A 9 -28.21 -6.98 8.73
N SER A 10 -27.34 -6.63 9.67
CA SER A 10 -26.95 -5.24 9.95
C SER A 10 -26.27 -4.59 8.75
N THR A 11 -25.34 -5.29 8.11
CA THR A 11 -24.66 -4.79 6.93
C THR A 11 -25.62 -4.57 5.75
N LEU A 12 -26.52 -5.53 5.50
CA LEU A 12 -27.54 -5.39 4.46
C LEU A 12 -28.44 -4.16 4.70
N ARG A 13 -28.78 -3.90 5.95
CA ARG A 13 -29.57 -2.72 6.32
C ARG A 13 -28.81 -1.43 6.06
N GLN A 14 -27.52 -1.34 6.44
CA GLN A 14 -26.67 -0.19 6.16
C GLN A 14 -26.51 0.06 4.66
N ILE A 15 -26.41 -0.99 3.84
CA ILE A 15 -26.36 -0.89 2.39
C ILE A 15 -27.68 -0.33 1.84
N ALA A 16 -28.82 -0.81 2.33
CA ALA A 16 -30.12 -0.32 1.92
C ALA A 16 -30.34 1.17 2.30
N GLU A 17 -29.91 1.57 3.49
CA GLU A 17 -29.94 2.97 3.92
C GLU A 17 -29.06 3.87 3.04
N ALA A 18 -27.84 3.41 2.71
CA ALA A 18 -26.95 4.14 1.81
C ALA A 18 -27.56 4.28 0.40
N ALA A 19 -28.14 3.20 -0.13
CA ALA A 19 -28.80 3.23 -1.43
C ALA A 19 -29.99 4.20 -1.47
N ASN A 20 -30.84 4.19 -0.43
CA ASN A 20 -31.97 5.11 -0.33
C ASN A 20 -31.51 6.57 -0.25
N ALA A 21 -30.45 6.85 0.51
CA ALA A 21 -29.92 8.20 0.60
C ALA A 21 -29.36 8.70 -0.74
N LEU A 22 -28.66 7.84 -1.50
CA LEU A 22 -28.17 8.17 -2.83
C LEU A 22 -29.30 8.39 -3.82
N ASN A 23 -30.32 7.53 -3.80
CA ASN A 23 -31.52 7.71 -4.63
C ASN A 23 -32.21 9.05 -4.35
N SER A 24 -32.32 9.45 -3.07
CA SER A 24 -32.90 10.74 -2.70
C SER A 24 -32.07 11.93 -3.25
N MET A 25 -30.75 11.88 -3.17
CA MET A 25 -29.86 12.92 -3.73
C MET A 25 -30.05 13.06 -5.25
N VAL A 26 -30.16 11.94 -5.96
CA VAL A 26 -30.37 11.94 -7.41
C VAL A 26 -31.77 12.45 -7.76
N ALA A 27 -32.81 11.99 -7.05
CA ALA A 27 -34.20 12.38 -7.29
C ALA A 27 -34.45 13.87 -7.03
N ASN A 28 -33.79 14.43 -6.03
CA ASN A 28 -33.91 15.84 -5.65
C ASN A 28 -32.95 16.77 -6.41
N ASN A 29 -32.13 16.25 -7.34
CA ASN A 29 -31.04 16.99 -7.99
C ASN A 29 -30.09 17.70 -6.98
N GLU A 30 -29.79 17.03 -5.87
CA GLU A 30 -28.87 17.53 -4.85
C GLU A 30 -27.42 17.29 -5.27
N GLY A 31 -26.75 18.34 -5.74
CA GLY A 31 -25.33 18.29 -6.13
C GLY A 31 -25.08 17.82 -7.57
N THR A 32 -23.82 17.89 -7.95
CA THR A 32 -23.31 17.43 -9.25
C THR A 32 -23.11 15.91 -9.25
N SER A 33 -22.96 15.31 -10.43
CA SER A 33 -22.65 13.87 -10.56
C SER A 33 -21.37 13.46 -9.79
N ALA A 34 -20.37 14.35 -9.73
CA ALA A 34 -19.13 14.11 -9.00
C ALA A 34 -19.37 14.08 -7.49
N GLU A 35 -20.15 15.01 -6.96
CA GLU A 35 -20.50 15.06 -5.53
C GLU A 35 -21.34 13.85 -5.10
N VAL A 36 -22.27 13.40 -5.92
CA VAL A 36 -23.07 12.20 -5.65
C VAL A 36 -22.19 10.96 -5.66
N LEU A 37 -21.23 10.88 -6.59
CA LEU A 37 -20.27 9.77 -6.66
C LEU A 37 -19.36 9.73 -5.41
N GLU A 38 -18.84 10.89 -5.00
CA GLU A 38 -18.02 10.99 -3.79
C GLU A 38 -18.82 10.58 -2.54
N ALA A 39 -20.06 11.04 -2.42
CA ALA A 39 -20.94 10.64 -1.32
C ALA A 39 -21.22 9.13 -1.30
N ALA A 40 -21.34 8.50 -2.49
CA ALA A 40 -21.50 7.05 -2.61
C ALA A 40 -20.25 6.30 -2.13
N GLU A 41 -19.06 6.73 -2.56
CA GLU A 41 -17.78 6.13 -2.13
C GLU A 41 -17.59 6.24 -0.63
N GLN A 42 -17.84 7.40 -0.04
CA GLN A 42 -17.72 7.63 1.39
C GLN A 42 -18.65 6.73 2.21
N ARG A 43 -19.92 6.58 1.78
CA ARG A 43 -20.91 5.73 2.47
C ARG A 43 -20.53 4.25 2.41
N ILE A 44 -20.11 3.76 1.24
CA ILE A 44 -19.66 2.37 1.06
C ILE A 44 -18.40 2.10 1.87
N TYR A 45 -17.47 3.06 1.88
CA TYR A 45 -16.24 2.97 2.66
C TYR A 45 -16.53 2.88 4.17
N ALA A 46 -17.46 3.70 4.68
CA ALA A 46 -17.88 3.66 6.10
C ALA A 46 -18.48 2.30 6.49
N ILE A 47 -19.30 1.69 5.62
CA ILE A 47 -19.85 0.33 5.85
C ILE A 47 -18.73 -0.71 5.89
N ARG A 48 -17.72 -0.58 5.05
CA ARG A 48 -16.55 -1.48 5.04
C ARG A 48 -15.67 -1.31 6.27
N GLN A 49 -15.43 -0.07 6.71
CA GLN A 49 -14.65 0.20 7.94
C GLN A 49 -15.35 -0.34 9.20
N GLY A 50 -16.66 -0.27 9.28
CA GLY A 50 -17.41 -0.90 10.37
C GLY A 50 -17.23 -2.42 10.50
N LYS A 51 -16.83 -3.10 9.40
CA LYS A 51 -16.42 -4.52 9.40
C LYS A 51 -14.96 -4.72 9.82
N SER A 52 -14.13 -3.70 9.69
CA SER A 52 -12.70 -3.72 10.03
C SER A 52 -12.39 -3.20 11.43
N ALA A 53 -13.43 -2.96 12.28
CA ALA A 53 -13.18 -2.74 13.68
C ALA A 53 -12.52 -4.00 14.23
N GLN A 54 -11.20 -3.97 14.32
CA GLN A 54 -10.40 -4.96 15.03
C GLN A 54 -10.95 -4.97 16.45
N GLY A 55 -11.81 -5.96 16.76
CA GLY A 55 -12.36 -6.15 18.09
C GLY A 55 -11.20 -6.35 19.08
N LEU A 56 -11.50 -6.17 20.35
CA LEU A 56 -10.57 -6.53 21.42
C LEU A 56 -10.15 -8.00 21.24
N HIS A 57 -8.85 -8.24 21.05
CA HIS A 57 -8.29 -9.58 21.02
C HIS A 57 -7.81 -9.94 22.42
N HIS A 58 -8.09 -11.17 22.85
CA HIS A 58 -7.55 -11.66 24.12
C HIS A 58 -6.03 -11.77 23.97
N ILE A 59 -5.27 -11.32 24.98
CA ILE A 59 -3.81 -11.29 24.93
C ILE A 59 -3.21 -12.68 24.62
N THR A 60 -3.82 -13.74 25.05
CA THR A 60 -3.36 -15.11 24.79
C THR A 60 -3.33 -15.43 23.31
N SER A 61 -4.35 -15.00 22.51
CA SER A 61 -4.34 -15.23 21.05
C SER A 61 -3.23 -14.44 20.37
N VAL A 62 -3.01 -13.20 20.80
CA VAL A 62 -1.91 -12.36 20.29
C VAL A 62 -0.54 -12.97 20.62
N MET A 63 -0.40 -13.52 21.85
CA MET A 63 0.83 -14.20 22.26
C MET A 63 1.13 -15.45 21.41
N HIS A 64 0.13 -16.24 21.06
CA HIS A 64 0.32 -17.38 20.16
C HIS A 64 0.85 -16.92 18.80
N GLU A 65 0.25 -15.90 18.19
CA GLU A 65 0.72 -15.33 16.91
C GLU A 65 2.18 -14.82 17.02
N VAL A 66 2.54 -14.21 18.15
CA VAL A 66 3.91 -13.74 18.39
C VAL A 66 4.89 -14.92 18.52
N TYR A 67 4.53 -15.98 19.24
CA TYR A 67 5.36 -17.17 19.37
C TYR A 67 5.57 -17.88 18.02
N ASP A 68 4.52 -18.03 17.23
CA ASP A 68 4.60 -18.61 15.89
C ASP A 68 5.55 -17.80 14.99
N ARG A 69 5.43 -16.47 15.04
CA ARG A 69 6.31 -15.57 14.31
C ARG A 69 7.77 -15.65 14.76
N LEU A 70 8.03 -15.77 16.06
CA LEU A 70 9.37 -15.93 16.60
C LEU A 70 9.98 -17.29 16.18
N ALA A 71 9.18 -18.36 16.15
CA ALA A 71 9.62 -19.66 15.68
C ALA A 71 9.96 -19.64 14.17
N GLU A 72 9.16 -18.96 13.35
CA GLU A 72 9.45 -18.73 11.94
C GLU A 72 10.76 -17.96 11.74
N LEU A 73 10.96 -16.88 12.47
CA LEU A 73 12.19 -16.09 12.40
C LEU A 73 13.42 -16.88 12.85
N ALA A 74 13.29 -17.69 13.90
CA ALA A 74 14.40 -18.53 14.38
C ALA A 74 14.77 -19.65 13.41
N SER A 75 13.83 -20.12 12.58
CA SER A 75 14.05 -21.17 11.58
C SER A 75 14.41 -20.62 10.19
N SER A 76 14.26 -19.31 9.96
CA SER A 76 14.56 -18.70 8.67
C SER A 76 16.05 -18.35 8.57
N ASP A 77 16.69 -18.75 7.46
CA ASP A 77 18.05 -18.30 7.09
C ASP A 77 18.07 -16.84 6.57
N SER A 78 16.96 -16.12 6.73
CA SER A 78 16.86 -14.75 6.25
C SER A 78 17.70 -13.80 7.11
N ALA A 79 18.59 -13.05 6.49
CA ALA A 79 19.47 -12.09 7.18
C ALA A 79 18.70 -10.96 7.86
N VAL A 80 17.42 -10.72 7.48
CA VAL A 80 16.58 -9.65 8.02
C VAL A 80 15.15 -10.15 8.27
N PRO A 81 14.52 -9.77 9.40
CA PRO A 81 13.14 -10.16 9.74
C PRO A 81 12.08 -9.59 8.80
N GLY A 82 12.33 -8.38 8.27
CA GLY A 82 11.46 -7.67 7.36
C GLY A 82 11.77 -7.93 5.89
N LEU A 83 11.10 -7.20 5.01
CA LEU A 83 11.39 -7.17 3.59
C LEU A 83 12.68 -6.39 3.35
N SER A 84 13.67 -6.99 2.69
CA SER A 84 14.96 -6.33 2.41
C SER A 84 14.77 -5.13 1.47
N THR A 85 15.49 -4.05 1.77
CA THR A 85 15.60 -2.87 0.91
C THR A 85 16.59 -3.04 -0.24
N GLY A 86 17.42 -4.09 -0.20
CA GLY A 86 18.55 -4.28 -1.09
C GLY A 86 19.80 -3.51 -0.68
N LEU A 87 19.77 -2.84 0.47
CA LEU A 87 20.88 -2.10 1.05
C LEU A 87 21.23 -2.72 2.42
N PRO A 88 22.25 -3.59 2.50
CA PRO A 88 22.54 -4.38 3.70
C PRO A 88 22.73 -3.53 4.96
N ASP A 89 23.42 -2.40 4.84
CA ASP A 89 23.66 -1.50 5.98
C ASP A 89 22.37 -0.87 6.50
N VAL A 90 21.45 -0.50 5.59
CA VAL A 90 20.13 0.01 5.96
C VAL A 90 19.31 -1.10 6.59
N ASP A 91 19.28 -2.27 5.98
CA ASP A 91 18.53 -3.43 6.47
C ASP A 91 18.99 -3.85 7.88
N THR A 92 20.29 -3.77 8.16
CA THR A 92 20.84 -4.04 9.51
C THR A 92 20.30 -3.06 10.54
N VAL A 93 20.18 -1.78 10.19
CA VAL A 93 19.73 -0.73 11.12
C VAL A 93 18.22 -0.79 11.36
N ILE A 94 17.41 -0.99 10.29
CA ILE A 94 15.94 -0.95 10.40
C ILE A 94 15.31 -2.34 10.50
N SER A 95 16.10 -3.42 10.44
CA SER A 95 15.62 -4.82 10.40
C SER A 95 14.72 -5.12 9.20
N GLY A 96 14.95 -4.43 8.07
CA GLY A 96 14.12 -4.48 6.88
C GLY A 96 12.80 -3.71 7.01
N LEU A 97 11.97 -3.77 5.97
CA LEU A 97 10.66 -3.12 5.94
C LEU A 97 9.61 -4.08 6.53
N ASN A 98 9.04 -3.73 7.68
CA ASN A 98 8.08 -4.58 8.37
C ASN A 98 6.63 -4.21 8.02
N LYS A 99 5.71 -5.15 8.26
CA LYS A 99 4.27 -4.89 8.10
C LYS A 99 3.82 -3.80 9.09
N SER A 100 2.96 -2.91 8.61
CA SER A 100 2.38 -1.80 9.38
C SER A 100 3.37 -0.69 9.77
N ASP A 101 4.62 -0.72 9.33
CA ASP A 101 5.56 0.37 9.57
C ASP A 101 5.31 1.54 8.62
N LEU A 102 5.43 2.74 9.13
CA LEU A 102 5.54 3.97 8.36
C LEU A 102 7.01 4.40 8.33
N ILE A 103 7.63 4.30 7.16
CA ILE A 103 9.03 4.68 6.96
C ILE A 103 9.09 5.99 6.19
N LEU A 104 9.76 6.99 6.77
CA LEU A 104 9.93 8.31 6.17
C LEU A 104 11.33 8.45 5.59
N LEU A 105 11.40 8.70 4.28
CA LEU A 105 12.63 9.04 3.58
C LEU A 105 12.67 10.54 3.29
N ALA A 106 13.57 11.26 3.90
CA ALA A 106 13.72 12.69 3.74
C ALA A 106 15.09 13.05 3.15
N ALA A 107 15.11 13.99 2.22
CA ALA A 107 16.33 14.54 1.64
C ALA A 107 16.08 15.94 1.10
N ARG A 108 17.14 16.74 0.94
CA ARG A 108 17.05 18.02 0.24
C ARG A 108 16.64 17.81 -1.23
N PRO A 109 16.00 18.78 -1.88
CA PRO A 109 15.68 18.70 -3.30
C PRO A 109 16.92 18.34 -4.14
N GLY A 110 16.74 17.46 -5.13
CA GLY A 110 17.80 17.02 -6.02
C GLY A 110 18.76 15.95 -5.48
N MET A 111 18.64 15.54 -4.21
CA MET A 111 19.56 14.55 -3.59
C MET A 111 19.25 13.08 -3.93
N GLY A 112 18.31 12.83 -4.82
CA GLY A 112 18.01 11.45 -5.27
C GLY A 112 17.00 10.68 -4.41
N LYS A 113 16.22 11.35 -3.55
CA LYS A 113 15.18 10.72 -2.72
C LYS A 113 14.28 9.73 -3.49
N THR A 114 13.70 10.20 -4.59
CA THR A 114 12.81 9.38 -5.44
C THR A 114 13.57 8.23 -6.11
N SER A 115 14.81 8.44 -6.52
CA SER A 115 15.64 7.39 -7.11
C SER A 115 15.94 6.28 -6.11
N LEU A 116 16.29 6.64 -4.87
CA LEU A 116 16.50 5.66 -3.81
C LEU A 116 15.21 4.87 -3.50
N ALA A 117 14.06 5.56 -3.39
CA ALA A 117 12.78 4.90 -3.16
C ALA A 117 12.42 3.92 -4.29
N LEU A 118 12.69 4.30 -5.55
CA LEU A 118 12.47 3.43 -6.71
C LEU A 118 13.41 2.22 -6.71
N ASN A 119 14.67 2.39 -6.30
CA ASN A 119 15.63 1.28 -6.20
C ASN A 119 15.18 0.27 -5.14
N ILE A 120 14.77 0.73 -3.97
CA ILE A 120 14.23 -0.13 -2.90
C ILE A 120 12.98 -0.87 -3.40
N LEU A 121 12.05 -0.17 -4.05
CA LEU A 121 10.84 -0.77 -4.60
C LEU A 121 11.16 -1.83 -5.66
N LEU A 122 12.08 -1.55 -6.56
CA LEU A 122 12.49 -2.46 -7.62
C LEU A 122 13.15 -3.72 -7.04
N TYR A 123 14.06 -3.55 -6.08
CA TYR A 123 14.70 -4.65 -5.39
C TYR A 123 13.66 -5.53 -4.66
N ALA A 124 12.80 -4.89 -3.87
CA ALA A 124 11.73 -5.59 -3.15
C ALA A 124 10.80 -6.35 -4.09
N GLY A 125 10.36 -5.74 -5.20
CA GLY A 125 9.50 -6.39 -6.19
C GLY A 125 10.15 -7.60 -6.86
N LYS A 126 11.45 -7.51 -7.19
CA LYS A 126 12.18 -8.60 -7.85
C LYS A 126 12.47 -9.79 -6.92
N HIS A 127 12.83 -9.52 -5.68
CA HIS A 127 13.35 -10.56 -4.77
C HIS A 127 12.31 -11.11 -3.80
N SER A 128 11.20 -10.42 -3.58
CA SER A 128 10.18 -10.89 -2.62
C SER A 128 8.99 -11.61 -3.26
N GLY A 129 8.83 -11.52 -4.58
CA GLY A 129 7.64 -12.01 -5.28
C GLY A 129 6.35 -11.26 -4.93
N LYS A 130 6.46 -10.13 -4.24
CA LYS A 130 5.30 -9.31 -3.81
C LYS A 130 5.04 -8.18 -4.80
N ALA A 131 3.77 -7.82 -4.96
CA ALA A 131 3.39 -6.65 -5.73
C ALA A 131 3.78 -5.38 -4.96
N CYS A 132 4.50 -4.48 -5.64
CA CYS A 132 4.87 -3.17 -5.13
C CYS A 132 4.07 -2.08 -5.86
N VAL A 133 3.59 -1.10 -5.11
CA VAL A 133 2.82 0.03 -5.66
C VAL A 133 3.51 1.33 -5.31
N PHE A 134 3.64 2.22 -6.28
CA PHE A 134 4.23 3.54 -6.10
C PHE A 134 3.23 4.63 -6.45
N PHE A 135 2.91 5.47 -5.46
CA PHE A 135 2.06 6.65 -5.65
C PHE A 135 2.94 7.88 -5.78
N SER A 136 2.85 8.59 -6.90
CA SER A 136 3.63 9.80 -7.17
C SER A 136 2.72 11.00 -7.29
N LEU A 137 3.04 12.08 -6.55
CA LEU A 137 2.37 13.37 -6.65
C LEU A 137 3.20 14.41 -7.41
N GLU A 138 4.47 14.10 -7.72
CA GLU A 138 5.43 15.03 -8.33
C GLU A 138 5.79 14.63 -9.76
N MET A 139 5.99 13.32 -10.00
CA MET A 139 6.47 12.80 -11.29
C MET A 139 5.40 12.02 -12.01
N SER A 140 5.36 12.10 -13.34
CA SER A 140 4.48 11.26 -14.15
C SER A 140 4.93 9.79 -14.15
N ARG A 141 4.01 8.88 -14.47
CA ARG A 141 4.29 7.44 -14.58
C ARG A 141 5.37 7.15 -15.64
N GLU A 142 5.38 7.90 -16.74
CA GLU A 142 6.36 7.75 -17.82
C GLU A 142 7.77 8.12 -17.32
N GLN A 143 7.89 9.20 -16.56
CA GLN A 143 9.16 9.62 -15.98
C GLN A 143 9.70 8.60 -14.98
N LEU A 144 8.81 8.00 -14.18
CA LEU A 144 9.18 6.94 -13.24
C LEU A 144 9.61 5.67 -13.98
N ALA A 145 8.88 5.28 -15.02
CA ALA A 145 9.23 4.13 -15.85
C ALA A 145 10.57 4.30 -16.55
N MET A 146 10.87 5.50 -17.08
CA MET A 146 12.17 5.81 -17.68
C MET A 146 13.31 5.71 -16.66
N ARG A 147 13.11 6.13 -15.42
CA ARG A 147 14.11 5.97 -14.36
C ARG A 147 14.34 4.50 -13.99
N LEU A 148 13.27 3.71 -13.89
CA LEU A 148 13.38 2.28 -13.65
C LEU A 148 14.13 1.59 -14.80
N LEU A 149 13.80 1.94 -16.04
CA LEU A 149 14.48 1.41 -17.21
C LEU A 149 15.98 1.80 -17.23
N SER A 150 16.30 3.05 -16.91
CA SER A 150 17.69 3.52 -16.80
C SER A 150 18.47 2.73 -15.75
N ASN A 151 17.87 2.47 -14.59
CA ASN A 151 18.49 1.70 -13.52
C ASN A 151 18.76 0.23 -13.94
N GLU A 152 17.82 -0.37 -14.64
CA GLU A 152 17.94 -1.77 -15.07
C GLU A 152 18.87 -2.00 -16.26
N SER A 153 18.85 -1.08 -17.19
CA SER A 153 19.66 -1.18 -18.41
C SER A 153 21.08 -0.58 -18.27
N PHE A 154 21.35 0.10 -17.15
CA PHE A 154 22.58 0.90 -16.96
C PHE A 154 22.79 1.96 -18.04
N VAL A 155 21.72 2.36 -18.74
CA VAL A 155 21.75 3.43 -19.74
C VAL A 155 21.42 4.75 -19.09
N ASP A 156 22.19 5.79 -19.39
CA ASP A 156 21.96 7.13 -18.88
C ASP A 156 20.53 7.61 -19.22
N ASN A 157 19.81 8.07 -18.21
CA ASN A 157 18.44 8.58 -18.36
C ASN A 157 18.32 9.68 -19.41
N LYS A 158 19.37 10.49 -19.61
CA LYS A 158 19.42 11.50 -20.65
C LYS A 158 19.40 10.88 -22.05
N LYS A 159 20.13 9.78 -22.27
CA LYS A 159 20.13 9.05 -23.54
C LYS A 159 18.75 8.44 -23.83
N LEU A 160 18.09 7.88 -22.81
CA LEU A 160 16.73 7.37 -22.93
C LEU A 160 15.73 8.48 -23.30
N THR A 161 15.85 9.63 -22.64
CA THR A 161 14.93 10.77 -22.87
C THR A 161 15.14 11.41 -24.26
N THR A 162 16.35 11.45 -24.76
CA THR A 162 16.67 12.03 -26.09
C THR A 162 16.57 11.03 -27.23
N GLY A 163 16.35 9.74 -26.95
CA GLY A 163 16.34 8.68 -27.95
C GLY A 163 17.71 8.41 -28.57
N SER A 164 18.79 8.92 -27.97
CA SER A 164 20.19 8.74 -28.46
C SER A 164 20.72 7.39 -27.99
N LEU A 165 20.03 6.32 -28.38
CA LEU A 165 20.43 4.94 -28.14
C LEU A 165 21.30 4.51 -29.31
N THR A 166 22.59 4.31 -29.08
CA THR A 166 23.49 3.62 -30.03
C THR A 166 23.45 2.14 -29.71
N ASP A 167 23.33 1.33 -30.76
CA ASP A 167 23.45 -0.14 -30.70
C ASP A 167 24.77 -0.58 -30.06
#